data_b27be6d5e6f076c3e8b5327ca61af657
#
_entry.id   b27be6d5e6f076c3e8b5327ca61af657
#
_cell.length_a   1.000
_cell.length_b   1.000
_cell.length_c   1.000
_cell.angle_alpha   90.00
_cell.angle_beta   90.00
_cell.angle_gamma   90.00
#
_symmetry.space_group_name_H-M   'P 1'
#
loop_
_entity.id
_entity.type
_entity.pdbx_description
1 polymer ?
#
loop_
_entity_poly.entity_id
_entity_poly.type
_entity_poly.pdbx_seq_one_letter_code
_entity_poly.pdbx_strand_id
1 'polypeptide(L)'
;MDFIKIILHDTSFTFALEIIFRCIIMFILIIIFLRFSGKRGVRQLSVFELAIILSLGSAAGDPMFNDDIPIIQALIVFAVIILLYRLTTYLIMKSDSFETMLEGRPMYIVKDGLLIVEDIQQEKYSYDEFFAELRQNKIEHLGQVKSALLETDGCLSVIPYAKDNIKWGLPIFPDHYQKAQRFDSKKYYSCMLCGQTQFISSLNAQCPRCKCDRWAESAFYCESSSNQPSD
;
A
#
# COMPACT_ATOMS: atom_id res chain seq x y z
N MET A 1 -29.75 -27.88 25.23
CA MET A 1 -28.37 -27.33 25.33
C MET A 1 -28.52 -26.01 26.08
N ASP A 2 -28.04 -25.96 27.32
CA ASP A 2 -28.21 -24.76 28.16
C ASP A 2 -27.23 -23.68 27.65
N PHE A 3 -27.78 -22.66 27.01
CA PHE A 3 -27.04 -21.48 26.54
C PHE A 3 -26.21 -20.85 27.65
N ILE A 4 -26.68 -20.89 28.86
CA ILE A 4 -26.01 -20.39 30.08
C ILE A 4 -24.74 -21.20 30.39
N LYS A 5 -24.72 -22.52 30.16
CA LYS A 5 -23.51 -23.35 30.35
C LYS A 5 -22.42 -23.08 29.31
N ILE A 6 -22.81 -22.66 28.10
CA ILE A 6 -21.84 -22.30 27.02
C ILE A 6 -21.16 -20.96 27.33
N ILE A 7 -21.91 -20.04 27.98
CA ILE A 7 -21.40 -18.66 28.23
C ILE A 7 -20.72 -18.57 29.60
N LEU A 8 -21.16 -19.32 30.61
CA LEU A 8 -20.71 -19.18 32.02
C LEU A 8 -20.03 -20.45 32.54
N HIS A 9 -19.51 -21.33 31.67
CA HIS A 9 -18.93 -22.60 32.08
C HIS A 9 -17.87 -22.40 33.18
N ASP A 10 -18.30 -22.71 34.42
CA ASP A 10 -17.50 -22.69 35.66
C ASP A 10 -16.75 -21.37 36.00
N THR A 11 -17.16 -20.25 35.41
CA THR A 11 -16.55 -18.94 35.68
C THR A 11 -17.04 -18.41 37.03
N SER A 12 -16.17 -18.45 38.04
CA SER A 12 -16.48 -17.83 39.34
C SER A 12 -16.46 -16.29 39.19
N PHE A 13 -17.23 -15.60 40.05
CA PHE A 13 -17.24 -14.13 40.06
C PHE A 13 -15.86 -13.55 40.36
N THR A 14 -15.05 -14.20 41.17
CA THR A 14 -13.68 -13.84 41.49
C THR A 14 -12.75 -13.93 40.25
N PHE A 15 -12.93 -14.97 39.43
CA PHE A 15 -12.18 -15.14 38.19
C PHE A 15 -12.55 -14.06 37.14
N ALA A 16 -13.85 -13.70 37.05
CA ALA A 16 -14.28 -12.62 36.17
C ALA A 16 -13.66 -11.27 36.56
N LEU A 17 -13.58 -10.96 37.86
CA LEU A 17 -12.90 -9.75 38.33
C LEU A 17 -11.40 -9.77 38.06
N GLU A 18 -10.76 -10.92 38.17
CA GLU A 18 -9.32 -11.08 37.82
C GLU A 18 -9.06 -10.83 36.35
N ILE A 19 -9.90 -11.37 35.44
CA ILE A 19 -9.81 -11.11 34.00
C ILE A 19 -9.91 -9.60 33.73
N ILE A 20 -10.89 -8.92 34.33
CA ILE A 20 -11.08 -7.46 34.15
C ILE A 20 -9.79 -6.71 34.58
N PHE A 21 -9.25 -7.04 35.73
CA PHE A 21 -8.04 -6.41 36.24
C PHE A 21 -6.82 -6.65 35.33
N ARG A 22 -6.63 -7.87 34.85
CA ARG A 22 -5.58 -8.26 33.89
C ARG A 22 -5.74 -7.50 32.57
N CYS A 23 -6.95 -7.42 32.04
CA CYS A 23 -7.25 -6.66 30.83
C CYS A 23 -6.89 -5.17 30.97
N ILE A 24 -7.23 -4.55 32.10
CA ILE A 24 -6.89 -3.13 32.35
C ILE A 24 -5.38 -2.93 32.35
N ILE A 25 -4.64 -3.78 33.04
CA ILE A 25 -3.16 -3.69 33.10
C ILE A 25 -2.57 -3.85 31.69
N MET A 26 -2.97 -4.88 30.95
CA MET A 26 -2.46 -5.14 29.61
C MET A 26 -2.81 -4.02 28.63
N PHE A 27 -4.03 -3.47 28.73
CA PHE A 27 -4.43 -2.33 27.92
C PHE A 27 -3.57 -1.09 28.19
N ILE A 28 -3.26 -0.78 29.45
CA ILE A 28 -2.37 0.32 29.81
C ILE A 28 -0.97 0.08 29.26
N LEU A 29 -0.45 -1.15 29.35
CA LEU A 29 0.85 -1.52 28.81
C LEU A 29 0.93 -1.33 27.30
N ILE A 30 -0.10 -1.75 26.56
CA ILE A 30 -0.19 -1.52 25.12
C ILE A 30 -0.17 -0.02 24.79
N ILE A 31 -0.94 0.79 25.50
CA ILE A 31 -0.94 2.25 25.29
C ILE A 31 0.44 2.86 25.58
N ILE A 32 1.09 2.43 26.67
CA ILE A 32 2.44 2.87 27.02
C ILE A 32 3.41 2.50 25.88
N PHE A 33 3.34 1.25 25.38
CA PHE A 33 4.16 0.82 24.25
C PHE A 33 3.93 1.68 23.01
N LEU A 34 2.67 1.86 22.57
CA LEU A 34 2.34 2.68 21.42
C LEU A 34 2.81 4.13 21.57
N ARG A 35 2.79 4.66 22.79
CA ARG A 35 3.33 6.00 23.07
C ARG A 35 4.85 6.05 22.93
N PHE A 36 5.58 5.00 23.29
CA PHE A 36 7.04 4.89 23.11
C PHE A 36 7.46 4.62 21.67
N SER A 37 6.57 4.04 20.85
CA SER A 37 6.80 3.77 19.43
C SER A 37 6.91 5.04 18.58
N GLY A 38 6.50 6.20 19.09
CA GLY A 38 6.66 7.51 18.43
C GLY A 38 5.37 8.05 17.82
N LYS A 39 5.48 9.25 17.18
CA LYS A 39 4.33 9.99 16.62
C LYS A 39 3.99 9.60 15.17
N ARG A 40 4.59 8.55 14.61
CA ARG A 40 4.23 8.07 13.27
C ARG A 40 2.79 7.60 13.30
N GLY A 41 1.93 8.24 12.54
CA GLY A 41 0.50 7.90 12.49
C GLY A 41 0.30 6.48 11.95
N VAL A 42 -0.77 5.82 12.37
CA VAL A 42 -1.16 4.46 11.96
C VAL A 42 -1.25 4.29 10.43
N ARG A 43 -1.26 5.38 9.68
CA ARG A 43 -1.35 5.38 8.20
C ARG A 43 -0.03 5.08 7.47
N GLN A 44 1.12 5.11 8.16
CA GLN A 44 2.46 4.95 7.56
C GLN A 44 3.30 3.99 8.39
N LEU A 45 2.69 2.88 8.83
CA LEU A 45 3.41 1.83 9.55
C LEU A 45 4.22 1.03 8.53
N SER A 46 5.52 0.87 8.79
CA SER A 46 6.34 -0.07 8.04
C SER A 46 5.89 -1.51 8.33
N VAL A 47 6.24 -2.45 7.43
CA VAL A 47 5.99 -3.88 7.63
C VAL A 47 6.57 -4.37 8.96
N PHE A 48 7.74 -3.84 9.34
CA PHE A 48 8.40 -4.11 10.61
C PHE A 48 7.57 -3.64 11.81
N GLU A 49 7.03 -2.41 11.79
CA GLU A 49 6.18 -1.88 12.86
C GLU A 49 4.87 -2.67 12.99
N LEU A 50 4.28 -3.07 11.85
CA LEU A 50 3.09 -3.92 11.84
C LEU A 50 3.36 -5.29 12.49
N ALA A 51 4.49 -5.93 12.16
CA ALA A 51 4.88 -7.21 12.75
C ALA A 51 5.03 -7.12 14.27
N ILE A 52 5.60 -6.02 14.77
CA ILE A 52 5.73 -5.77 16.21
C ILE A 52 4.37 -5.58 16.88
N ILE A 53 3.47 -4.79 16.28
CA ILE A 53 2.12 -4.57 16.83
C ILE A 53 1.35 -5.89 16.92
N LEU A 54 1.43 -6.74 15.90
CA LEU A 54 0.81 -8.07 15.90
C LEU A 54 1.40 -8.97 17.00
N SER A 55 2.72 -8.97 17.15
CA SER A 55 3.41 -9.74 18.19
C SER A 55 3.02 -9.28 19.60
N LEU A 56 2.86 -7.98 19.80
CA LEU A 56 2.38 -7.42 21.06
C LEU A 56 0.94 -7.78 21.36
N GLY A 57 0.08 -7.78 20.35
CA GLY A 57 -1.31 -8.19 20.50
C GLY A 57 -1.41 -9.64 21.00
N SER A 58 -0.60 -10.54 20.44
CA SER A 58 -0.50 -11.94 20.89
C SER A 58 0.03 -12.03 22.31
N ALA A 59 1.16 -11.38 22.59
CA ALA A 59 1.80 -11.41 23.93
C ALA A 59 0.92 -10.79 25.02
N ALA A 60 0.02 -9.88 24.68
CA ALA A 60 -0.95 -9.31 25.61
C ALA A 60 -2.15 -10.23 25.85
N GLY A 61 -2.56 -10.99 24.84
CA GLY A 61 -3.76 -11.83 24.89
C GLY A 61 -3.63 -12.97 25.88
N ASP A 62 -2.50 -13.68 25.86
CA ASP A 62 -2.29 -14.85 26.73
C ASP A 62 -2.48 -14.57 28.22
N PRO A 63 -1.89 -13.52 28.82
CA PRO A 63 -2.09 -13.21 30.25
C PRO A 63 -3.48 -12.68 30.59
N MET A 64 -4.25 -12.23 29.59
CA MET A 64 -5.64 -11.78 29.80
C MET A 64 -6.61 -12.95 30.05
N PHE A 65 -6.35 -14.09 29.38
CA PHE A 65 -7.26 -15.25 29.42
C PHE A 65 -6.80 -16.38 30.32
N ASN A 66 -5.49 -16.50 30.56
CA ASN A 66 -4.91 -17.60 31.32
C ASN A 66 -4.43 -17.11 32.68
N ASP A 67 -5.00 -17.66 33.75
CA ASP A 67 -4.63 -17.39 35.14
C ASP A 67 -3.27 -17.97 35.51
N ASP A 68 -2.86 -19.05 34.86
CA ASP A 68 -1.54 -19.68 35.04
C ASP A 68 -0.36 -18.81 34.59
N ILE A 69 -0.62 -17.77 33.78
CA ILE A 69 0.42 -16.88 33.28
C ILE A 69 0.55 -15.65 34.18
N PRO A 70 1.66 -15.48 34.90
CA PRO A 70 1.88 -14.29 35.73
C PRO A 70 2.04 -13.02 34.88
N ILE A 71 1.43 -11.92 35.30
CA ILE A 71 1.53 -10.61 34.62
C ILE A 71 3.01 -10.16 34.47
N ILE A 72 3.88 -10.56 35.40
CA ILE A 72 5.30 -10.23 35.31
C ILE A 72 5.99 -10.79 34.06
N GLN A 73 5.54 -11.95 33.56
CA GLN A 73 6.08 -12.51 32.31
C GLN A 73 5.73 -11.62 31.12
N ALA A 74 4.48 -11.13 31.05
CA ALA A 74 4.06 -10.18 30.03
C ALA A 74 4.87 -8.88 30.11
N LEU A 75 5.10 -8.34 31.30
CA LEU A 75 5.95 -7.14 31.49
C LEU A 75 7.35 -7.34 30.93
N ILE A 76 7.98 -8.50 31.19
CA ILE A 76 9.30 -8.83 30.66
C ILE A 76 9.27 -8.89 29.13
N VAL A 77 8.28 -9.57 28.54
CA VAL A 77 8.11 -9.67 27.08
C VAL A 77 7.96 -8.27 26.46
N PHE A 78 7.09 -7.43 27.02
CA PHE A 78 6.92 -6.06 26.55
C PHE A 78 8.20 -5.23 26.65
N ALA A 79 8.92 -5.33 27.78
CA ALA A 79 10.20 -4.63 27.97
C ALA A 79 11.24 -5.05 26.93
N VAL A 80 11.35 -6.34 26.64
CA VAL A 80 12.27 -6.87 25.63
C VAL A 80 11.87 -6.39 24.24
N ILE A 81 10.58 -6.44 23.89
CA ILE A 81 10.08 -5.96 22.58
C ILE A 81 10.36 -4.45 22.43
N ILE A 82 10.12 -3.63 23.47
CA ILE A 82 10.45 -2.20 23.45
C ILE A 82 11.95 -1.99 23.22
N LEU A 83 12.79 -2.75 23.90
CA LEU A 83 14.23 -2.64 23.76
C LEU A 83 14.67 -2.99 22.33
N LEU A 84 14.18 -4.10 21.79
CA LEU A 84 14.47 -4.53 20.42
C LEU A 84 13.96 -3.51 19.39
N TYR A 85 12.76 -3.00 19.56
CA TYR A 85 12.22 -1.94 18.71
C TYR A 85 13.12 -0.70 18.71
N ARG A 86 13.52 -0.22 19.88
CA ARG A 86 14.43 0.93 20.03
C ARG A 86 15.79 0.67 19.38
N LEU A 87 16.34 -0.52 19.57
CA LEU A 87 17.60 -0.93 18.97
C LEU A 87 17.50 -0.96 17.44
N THR A 88 16.44 -1.58 16.89
CA THR A 88 16.20 -1.65 15.45
C THR A 88 16.02 -0.27 14.85
N THR A 89 15.19 0.59 15.46
CA THR A 89 15.01 1.96 15.00
C THR A 89 16.32 2.76 15.03
N TYR A 90 17.14 2.58 16.04
CA TYR A 90 18.47 3.20 16.13
C TYR A 90 19.39 2.73 14.99
N LEU A 91 19.38 1.42 14.67
CA LEU A 91 20.18 0.86 13.58
C LEU A 91 19.71 1.36 12.21
N ILE A 92 18.39 1.46 11.97
CA ILE A 92 17.81 2.07 10.77
C ILE A 92 18.33 3.49 10.59
N MET A 93 18.26 4.34 11.64
CA MET A 93 18.74 5.72 11.57
C MET A 93 20.24 5.85 11.33
N LYS A 94 21.03 4.83 11.63
CA LYS A 94 22.50 4.85 11.53
C LYS A 94 23.03 4.24 10.25
N SER A 95 22.27 3.39 9.57
CA SER A 95 22.74 2.60 8.43
C SER A 95 21.68 2.48 7.34
N ASP A 96 21.88 3.19 6.24
CA ASP A 96 21.04 3.11 5.04
C ASP A 96 20.93 1.68 4.47
N SER A 97 21.99 0.87 4.63
CA SER A 97 21.98 -0.53 4.21
C SER A 97 21.05 -1.38 5.08
N PHE A 98 21.00 -1.10 6.38
CA PHE A 98 20.10 -1.77 7.30
C PHE A 98 18.65 -1.36 7.08
N GLU A 99 18.41 -0.06 6.86
CA GLU A 99 17.10 0.47 6.47
C GLU A 99 16.59 -0.22 5.20
N THR A 100 17.42 -0.25 4.15
CA THR A 100 17.07 -0.91 2.88
C THR A 100 16.78 -2.41 3.04
N MET A 101 17.52 -3.10 3.91
CA MET A 101 17.32 -4.53 4.16
C MET A 101 15.99 -4.79 4.88
N LEU A 102 15.57 -3.89 5.76
CA LEU A 102 14.40 -4.09 6.61
C LEU A 102 13.11 -3.53 5.97
N GLU A 103 13.18 -2.34 5.38
CA GLU A 103 12.02 -1.59 4.86
C GLU A 103 11.97 -1.56 3.33
N GLY A 104 13.05 -1.94 2.65
CA GLY A 104 13.16 -1.83 1.20
C GLY A 104 13.57 -0.42 0.76
N ARG A 105 13.37 -0.12 -0.52
CA ARG A 105 13.59 1.22 -1.12
C ARG A 105 12.40 1.63 -1.94
N PRO A 106 12.06 2.93 -1.94
CA PRO A 106 11.09 3.45 -2.89
C PRO A 106 11.56 3.16 -4.32
N MET A 107 10.62 2.74 -5.19
CA MET A 107 10.94 2.43 -6.58
C MET A 107 10.05 3.20 -7.54
N TYR A 108 10.61 3.58 -8.68
CA TYR A 108 9.85 4.25 -9.72
C TYR A 108 8.99 3.24 -10.50
N ILE A 109 7.69 3.43 -10.50
CA ILE A 109 6.75 2.65 -11.32
C ILE A 109 6.43 3.39 -12.63
N VAL A 110 6.30 4.72 -12.58
CA VAL A 110 6.13 5.56 -13.77
C VAL A 110 7.20 6.63 -13.81
N LYS A 111 7.77 6.84 -14.99
CA LYS A 111 8.63 7.98 -15.29
C LYS A 111 8.27 8.54 -16.66
N ASP A 112 7.98 9.84 -16.70
CA ASP A 112 7.61 10.57 -17.89
C ASP A 112 6.41 9.98 -18.67
N GLY A 113 5.41 9.47 -17.94
CA GLY A 113 4.21 8.84 -18.52
C GLY A 113 4.41 7.40 -19.00
N LEU A 114 5.56 6.80 -18.71
CA LEU A 114 5.94 5.46 -19.13
C LEU A 114 6.11 4.54 -17.92
N LEU A 115 5.56 3.34 -18.01
CA LEU A 115 5.75 2.29 -16.99
C LEU A 115 7.18 1.72 -17.05
N ILE A 116 7.78 1.51 -15.89
CA ILE A 116 9.06 0.82 -15.73
C ILE A 116 8.75 -0.67 -15.54
N VAL A 117 8.68 -1.39 -16.67
CA VAL A 117 8.18 -2.78 -16.71
C VAL A 117 9.06 -3.74 -15.90
N GLU A 118 10.38 -3.51 -15.88
CA GLU A 118 11.35 -4.34 -15.17
C GLU A 118 11.11 -4.31 -13.66
N ASP A 119 10.88 -3.14 -13.10
CA ASP A 119 10.66 -2.94 -11.67
C ASP A 119 9.31 -3.53 -11.24
N ILE A 120 8.25 -3.34 -12.05
CA ILE A 120 6.92 -3.89 -11.78
C ILE A 120 6.95 -5.43 -11.75
N GLN A 121 7.72 -6.06 -12.66
CA GLN A 121 7.82 -7.52 -12.72
C GLN A 121 8.61 -8.10 -11.55
N GLN A 122 9.63 -7.41 -11.06
CA GLN A 122 10.43 -7.86 -9.91
C GLN A 122 9.59 -7.91 -8.63
N GLU A 123 8.76 -6.91 -8.39
CA GLU A 123 7.91 -6.82 -7.20
C GLU A 123 6.62 -7.65 -7.30
N LYS A 124 6.36 -8.33 -8.43
CA LYS A 124 5.13 -9.08 -8.68
C LYS A 124 3.85 -8.25 -8.47
N TYR A 125 3.95 -6.94 -8.66
CA TYR A 125 2.84 -6.02 -8.49
C TYR A 125 1.88 -6.14 -9.68
N SER A 126 0.59 -6.23 -9.40
CA SER A 126 -0.43 -6.31 -10.46
C SER A 126 -0.64 -4.94 -11.11
N TYR A 127 -0.73 -4.90 -12.44
CA TYR A 127 -1.10 -3.67 -13.16
C TYR A 127 -2.46 -3.11 -12.71
N ASP A 128 -3.40 -3.99 -12.35
CA ASP A 128 -4.74 -3.59 -11.91
C ASP A 128 -4.72 -2.87 -10.56
N GLU A 129 -3.89 -3.35 -9.62
CA GLU A 129 -3.66 -2.69 -8.32
C GLU A 129 -3.01 -1.33 -8.50
N PHE A 130 -1.96 -1.28 -9.31
CA PHE A 130 -1.27 -0.03 -9.61
C PHE A 130 -2.20 1.00 -10.28
N PHE A 131 -3.00 0.58 -11.26
CA PHE A 131 -3.98 1.47 -11.88
C PHE A 131 -5.08 1.89 -10.90
N ALA A 132 -5.45 1.03 -9.94
CA ALA A 132 -6.39 1.40 -8.88
C ALA A 132 -5.84 2.54 -8.01
N GLU A 133 -4.57 2.45 -7.61
CA GLU A 133 -3.89 3.51 -6.84
C GLU A 133 -3.80 4.82 -7.64
N LEU A 134 -3.48 4.77 -8.94
CA LEU A 134 -3.48 5.95 -9.79
C LEU A 134 -4.87 6.60 -9.87
N ARG A 135 -5.94 5.79 -10.02
CA ARG A 135 -7.33 6.30 -10.05
C ARG A 135 -7.73 6.94 -8.72
N GLN A 136 -7.28 6.41 -7.57
CA GLN A 136 -7.47 7.05 -6.26
C GLN A 136 -6.80 8.43 -6.21
N ASN A 137 -5.68 8.61 -6.91
CA ASN A 137 -4.99 9.89 -7.08
C ASN A 137 -5.57 10.75 -8.21
N LYS A 138 -6.79 10.43 -8.73
CA LYS A 138 -7.50 11.17 -9.78
C LYS A 138 -6.75 11.23 -11.12
N ILE A 139 -5.94 10.23 -11.40
CA ILE A 139 -5.30 10.05 -12.70
C ILE A 139 -6.20 9.23 -13.60
N GLU A 140 -6.36 9.64 -14.85
CA GLU A 140 -7.20 8.98 -15.84
C GLU A 140 -6.38 8.23 -16.90
N HIS A 141 -5.17 8.73 -17.18
CA HIS A 141 -4.22 8.09 -18.11
C HIS A 141 -2.77 8.42 -17.76
N LEU A 142 -1.84 7.59 -18.19
CA LEU A 142 -0.42 7.74 -17.85
C LEU A 142 0.21 9.04 -18.35
N GLY A 143 -0.34 9.66 -19.40
CA GLY A 143 0.16 10.94 -19.92
C GLY A 143 0.02 12.11 -18.95
N GLN A 144 -0.76 11.97 -17.87
CA GLN A 144 -0.89 12.95 -16.80
C GLN A 144 0.23 12.80 -15.75
N VAL A 145 0.94 11.67 -15.73
CA VAL A 145 1.90 11.33 -14.68
C VAL A 145 3.32 11.67 -15.11
N LYS A 146 3.95 12.60 -14.39
CA LYS A 146 5.38 12.88 -14.55
C LYS A 146 6.22 11.79 -13.91
N SER A 147 5.91 11.42 -12.66
CA SER A 147 6.51 10.30 -11.96
C SER A 147 5.57 9.71 -10.94
N ALA A 148 5.66 8.40 -10.74
CA ALA A 148 5.01 7.71 -9.65
C ALA A 148 5.99 6.73 -9.01
N LEU A 149 6.02 6.75 -7.66
CA LEU A 149 6.89 5.91 -6.85
C LEU A 149 6.04 5.02 -5.96
N LEU A 150 6.39 3.75 -5.90
CA LEU A 150 5.91 2.85 -4.86
C LEU A 150 6.80 3.05 -3.64
N GLU A 151 6.20 3.51 -2.54
CA GLU A 151 6.89 3.75 -1.28
C GLU A 151 7.08 2.44 -0.49
N THR A 152 7.92 2.48 0.52
CA THR A 152 8.23 1.30 1.36
C THR A 152 7.05 0.82 2.20
N ASP A 153 6.04 1.67 2.41
CA ASP A 153 4.78 1.33 3.08
C ASP A 153 3.70 0.76 2.13
N GLY A 154 4.05 0.60 0.84
CA GLY A 154 3.14 0.13 -0.20
C GLY A 154 2.22 1.20 -0.79
N CYS A 155 2.30 2.45 -0.34
CA CYS A 155 1.55 3.56 -0.90
C CYS A 155 2.17 4.06 -2.21
N LEU A 156 1.36 4.67 -3.08
CA LEU A 156 1.83 5.26 -4.32
C LEU A 156 1.93 6.79 -4.21
N SER A 157 3.15 7.33 -4.32
CA SER A 157 3.39 8.76 -4.46
C SER A 157 3.33 9.16 -5.93
N VAL A 158 2.40 10.07 -6.29
CA VAL A 158 2.19 10.48 -7.68
C VAL A 158 2.50 11.95 -7.85
N ILE A 159 3.37 12.28 -8.79
CA ILE A 159 3.66 13.64 -9.23
C ILE A 159 3.08 13.81 -10.65
N PRO A 160 1.97 14.54 -10.80
CA PRO A 160 1.38 14.79 -12.10
C PRO A 160 2.18 15.84 -12.88
N TYR A 161 1.98 15.87 -14.20
CA TYR A 161 2.38 17.01 -15.01
C TYR A 161 1.51 18.24 -14.70
N ALA A 162 2.08 19.44 -14.92
CA ALA A 162 1.28 20.65 -15.00
C ALA A 162 0.27 20.53 -16.16
N LYS A 163 -0.90 21.17 -16.04
CA LYS A 163 -2.00 21.06 -17.02
C LYS A 163 -1.56 21.26 -18.47
N ASP A 164 -0.69 22.23 -18.71
CA ASP A 164 -0.18 22.57 -20.04
C ASP A 164 0.83 21.55 -20.61
N ASN A 165 1.32 20.62 -19.79
CA ASN A 165 2.31 19.62 -20.14
C ASN A 165 1.76 18.19 -20.19
N ILE A 166 0.45 18.03 -20.06
CA ILE A 166 -0.22 16.73 -20.20
C ILE A 166 0.02 16.20 -21.60
N LYS A 167 0.32 14.91 -21.72
CA LYS A 167 0.58 14.22 -22.98
C LYS A 167 -0.49 13.18 -23.24
N TRP A 168 -0.61 12.73 -24.49
CA TRP A 168 -1.35 11.51 -24.79
C TRP A 168 -0.78 10.33 -24.00
N GLY A 169 -1.62 9.48 -23.44
CA GLY A 169 -1.16 8.36 -22.60
C GLY A 169 -2.10 7.18 -22.58
N LEU A 170 -1.59 6.09 -22.03
CA LEU A 170 -2.35 4.87 -21.84
C LEU A 170 -3.51 5.13 -20.85
N PRO A 171 -4.77 4.90 -21.25
CA PRO A 171 -5.89 5.00 -20.32
C PRO A 171 -5.78 3.91 -19.25
N ILE A 172 -6.19 4.22 -18.02
CA ILE A 172 -6.09 3.29 -16.88
C ILE A 172 -7.45 2.84 -16.33
N PHE A 173 -8.54 3.39 -16.85
CA PHE A 173 -9.88 2.91 -16.51
C PHE A 173 -10.21 1.63 -17.27
N PRO A 174 -10.86 0.62 -16.65
CA PRO A 174 -11.12 -0.69 -17.26
C PRO A 174 -11.86 -0.62 -18.59
N ASP A 175 -12.80 0.33 -18.73
CA ASP A 175 -13.60 0.50 -19.94
C ASP A 175 -12.76 0.99 -21.14
N HIS A 176 -11.66 1.69 -20.88
CA HIS A 176 -10.76 2.25 -21.88
C HIS A 176 -9.43 1.50 -21.99
N TYR A 177 -9.01 0.79 -20.96
CA TYR A 177 -7.83 -0.08 -20.96
C TYR A 177 -8.16 -1.40 -21.67
N GLN A 178 -8.44 -1.31 -22.96
CA GLN A 178 -8.78 -2.46 -23.79
C GLN A 178 -7.95 -2.46 -25.07
N LYS A 179 -7.64 -3.67 -25.57
CA LYS A 179 -6.95 -3.81 -26.85
C LYS A 179 -7.82 -3.20 -27.95
N ALA A 180 -7.25 -2.28 -28.72
CA ALA A 180 -7.93 -1.65 -29.85
C ALA A 180 -8.37 -2.70 -30.87
N GLN A 181 -9.65 -2.67 -31.25
CA GLN A 181 -10.22 -3.60 -32.22
C GLN A 181 -10.22 -3.05 -33.65
N ARG A 182 -10.21 -1.72 -33.79
CA ARG A 182 -10.20 -1.03 -35.07
C ARG A 182 -8.97 -0.13 -35.13
N PHE A 183 -8.32 -0.09 -36.30
CA PHE A 183 -7.18 0.77 -36.57
C PHE A 183 -7.64 2.07 -37.24
N ASP A 184 -7.14 3.19 -36.73
CA ASP A 184 -7.29 4.51 -37.35
C ASP A 184 -5.91 5.20 -37.40
N SER A 185 -5.41 5.46 -38.59
CA SER A 185 -4.09 6.09 -38.78
C SER A 185 -3.99 7.52 -38.26
N LYS A 186 -5.12 8.15 -37.91
CA LYS A 186 -5.18 9.53 -37.37
C LYS A 186 -5.14 9.56 -35.83
N LYS A 187 -5.18 8.41 -35.17
CA LYS A 187 -5.22 8.32 -33.70
C LYS A 187 -3.89 7.89 -33.12
N TYR A 188 -3.62 8.37 -31.90
CA TYR A 188 -2.52 7.88 -31.08
C TYR A 188 -2.91 6.57 -30.39
N TYR A 189 -1.96 5.68 -30.30
CA TYR A 189 -2.09 4.41 -29.57
C TYR A 189 -1.00 4.29 -28.52
N SER A 190 -1.39 3.76 -27.37
CA SER A 190 -0.49 3.49 -26.25
C SER A 190 -0.27 2.01 -26.10
N CYS A 191 0.97 1.61 -25.92
CA CYS A 191 1.32 0.22 -25.63
C CYS A 191 0.77 -0.18 -24.26
N MET A 192 -0.01 -1.27 -24.21
CA MET A 192 -0.66 -1.74 -22.98
C MET A 192 0.34 -2.26 -21.92
N LEU A 193 1.60 -2.54 -22.30
CA LEU A 193 2.60 -3.02 -21.35
C LEU A 193 3.44 -1.88 -20.75
N CYS A 194 3.90 -0.93 -21.56
CA CYS A 194 4.85 0.08 -21.10
C CYS A 194 4.35 1.54 -21.19
N GLY A 195 3.15 1.76 -21.73
CA GLY A 195 2.58 3.10 -21.87
C GLY A 195 3.13 3.93 -23.03
N GLN A 196 4.10 3.40 -23.82
CA GLN A 196 4.66 4.12 -24.98
C GLN A 196 3.56 4.51 -25.95
N THR A 197 3.41 5.83 -26.17
CA THR A 197 2.37 6.40 -27.02
C THR A 197 2.94 6.91 -28.33
N GLN A 198 2.36 6.50 -29.45
CA GLN A 198 2.78 6.89 -30.80
C GLN A 198 1.70 6.61 -31.85
N PHE A 199 1.91 7.12 -33.05
CA PHE A 199 1.21 6.61 -34.22
C PHE A 199 1.78 5.25 -34.59
N ILE A 200 0.90 4.30 -34.92
CA ILE A 200 1.29 2.96 -35.38
C ILE A 200 0.84 2.73 -36.80
N SER A 201 1.47 1.81 -37.51
CA SER A 201 1.09 1.45 -38.88
C SER A 201 0.00 0.39 -38.94
N SER A 202 -0.13 -0.41 -37.89
CA SER A 202 -1.14 -1.45 -37.74
C SER A 202 -1.28 -1.86 -36.27
N LEU A 203 -2.40 -2.51 -35.92
CA LEU A 203 -2.62 -3.02 -34.55
C LEU A 203 -1.66 -4.19 -34.15
N ASN A 204 -0.99 -4.80 -35.12
CA ASN A 204 -0.01 -5.86 -34.88
C ASN A 204 1.44 -5.33 -34.86
N ALA A 205 1.64 -3.99 -34.92
CA ALA A 205 2.97 -3.40 -34.82
C ALA A 205 3.58 -3.70 -33.44
N GLN A 206 4.87 -4.04 -33.41
CA GLN A 206 5.58 -4.22 -32.15
C GLN A 206 5.98 -2.87 -31.54
N CYS A 207 5.81 -2.76 -30.23
CA CYS A 207 6.28 -1.58 -29.50
C CYS A 207 7.82 -1.47 -29.59
N PRO A 208 8.36 -0.32 -30.00
CA PRO A 208 9.82 -0.17 -30.13
C PRO A 208 10.55 -0.30 -28.79
N ARG A 209 9.86 0.01 -27.66
CA ARG A 209 10.43 -0.03 -26.31
C ARG A 209 10.42 -1.43 -25.68
N CYS A 210 9.26 -2.10 -25.65
CA CYS A 210 9.08 -3.35 -24.89
C CYS A 210 8.70 -4.56 -25.77
N LYS A 211 8.63 -4.38 -27.11
CA LYS A 211 8.26 -5.43 -28.09
C LYS A 211 6.86 -6.02 -27.96
N CYS A 212 6.03 -5.50 -27.04
CA CYS A 212 4.64 -5.89 -26.93
C CYS A 212 3.85 -5.47 -28.18
N ASP A 213 2.88 -6.29 -28.58
CA ASP A 213 1.99 -6.09 -29.75
C ASP A 213 0.56 -5.72 -29.37
N ARG A 214 0.33 -5.38 -28.10
CA ARG A 214 -0.99 -4.98 -27.60
C ARG A 214 -1.05 -3.46 -27.46
N TRP A 215 -2.00 -2.85 -28.16
CA TRP A 215 -2.21 -1.41 -28.21
C TRP A 215 -3.62 -1.05 -27.78
N ALA A 216 -3.75 -0.03 -26.95
CA ALA A 216 -4.99 0.62 -26.61
C ALA A 216 -5.07 1.99 -27.31
N GLU A 217 -6.26 2.50 -27.59
CA GLU A 217 -6.42 3.88 -28.03
C GLU A 217 -5.98 4.83 -26.91
N SER A 218 -5.13 5.81 -27.23
CA SER A 218 -4.61 6.73 -26.23
C SER A 218 -5.68 7.72 -25.77
N ALA A 219 -5.62 8.10 -24.49
CA ALA A 219 -6.44 9.14 -23.92
C ALA A 219 -5.69 10.47 -23.81
N PHE A 220 -6.42 11.56 -23.99
CA PHE A 220 -5.99 12.92 -23.73
C PHE A 220 -7.18 13.70 -23.16
N TYR A 221 -7.28 13.77 -21.84
CA TYR A 221 -8.29 14.57 -21.17
C TYR A 221 -7.64 15.85 -20.65
N CYS A 222 -8.15 16.98 -21.13
CA CYS A 222 -7.91 18.26 -20.48
C CYS A 222 -9.20 18.54 -19.68
N GLU A 223 -9.11 18.75 -18.38
CA GLU A 223 -10.24 19.28 -17.59
C GLU A 223 -10.66 20.66 -18.13
N SER A 224 -11.35 20.65 -19.26
CA SER A 224 -12.00 21.84 -19.79
C SER A 224 -13.43 21.44 -20.11
N SER A 225 -14.31 21.60 -19.14
CA SER A 225 -15.74 21.90 -19.30
C SER A 225 -16.66 21.22 -18.29
N SER A 226 -16.36 21.37 -16.99
CA SER A 226 -17.42 21.17 -15.99
C SER A 226 -18.06 22.51 -15.56
N ASN A 227 -18.05 23.53 -16.43
CA ASN A 227 -18.80 24.77 -16.26
C ASN A 227 -19.51 25.13 -17.58
N GLN A 228 -20.48 24.30 -18.02
CA GLN A 228 -21.60 24.82 -18.76
C GLN A 228 -22.82 24.73 -17.84
N PRO A 229 -23.43 25.87 -17.46
CA PRO A 229 -24.75 25.86 -16.86
C PRO A 229 -25.70 25.35 -17.94
N SER A 230 -26.42 24.31 -17.57
CA SER A 230 -27.61 23.87 -18.34
C SER A 230 -28.63 25.00 -18.35
N ASP A 231 -28.84 25.64 -19.50
CA ASP A 231 -30.04 26.41 -19.80
C ASP A 231 -31.28 25.51 -19.88
#